data_c12664be14367d87e5e6cfb213052e23
#
_entry.id   c12664be14367d87e5e6cfb213052e23
#
_cell.length_a   1.000
_cell.length_b   1.000
_cell.length_c   1.000
_cell.angle_alpha   90.00
_cell.angle_beta   90.00
_cell.angle_gamma   90.00
#
_symmetry.space_group_name_H-M   'P 1'
#
loop_
_entity.id
_entity.type
_entity.pdbx_description
1 polymer ?
#
loop_
_entity_poly.entity_id
_entity_poly.type
_entity_poly.pdbx_seq_one_letter_code
_entity_poly.pdbx_strand_id
1 'polypeptide(L)'
;MDKITLGTRKVSIEFPGVKALSDVDFEISTGTIHAVMGANGAGKSTLMKVLAGSNPDYTGEVLYNGNVVELRNPAAAKKLGIQIVYQEVDMALIPTLSVAENVMFNDMVMNMGHKQFINYGKIRKDAKEALARLNINIDVKRWCGTLTLAQKQMVLIARAVQNSCNFLILDEPTAPLSDTETEELFRVVKHLRETENIAIIFITHRIQEVLRICDSYTVMRNGQVVDTTPITPQTTSKEIVDKMLGRSFEENFPKETCEIGEKSFVIEHLSERENRVKDVSMYVRKGEIVGLAGLVG
;
A
#
# COMPACT_ATOMS: atom_id res chain seq x y z
N MET A 1 10.09 -18.27 17.16
CA MET A 1 10.98 -17.90 16.03
C MET A 1 11.72 -16.65 16.44
N ASP A 2 13.00 -16.56 16.13
CA ASP A 2 13.78 -15.36 16.43
C ASP A 2 13.25 -14.19 15.58
N LYS A 3 13.17 -13.00 16.19
CA LYS A 3 12.74 -11.80 15.49
C LYS A 3 13.86 -11.32 14.57
N ILE A 4 13.59 -11.19 13.29
CA ILE A 4 14.47 -10.56 12.31
C ILE A 4 14.06 -9.10 12.19
N THR A 5 15.03 -8.17 12.13
CA THR A 5 14.76 -6.74 11.97
C THR A 5 15.21 -6.24 10.60
N LEU A 6 14.49 -5.26 10.06
CA LEU A 6 14.83 -4.48 8.87
C LEU A 6 14.72 -3.00 9.22
N GLY A 7 15.72 -2.22 8.88
CA GLY A 7 15.69 -0.80 9.19
C GLY A 7 16.63 0.05 8.34
N THR A 8 16.61 1.34 8.63
CA THR A 8 17.51 2.34 8.06
C THR A 8 18.16 3.15 9.17
N ARG A 9 19.40 3.60 8.94
CA ARG A 9 20.12 4.51 9.82
C ARG A 9 20.59 5.70 9.01
N LYS A 10 20.07 6.90 9.35
CA LYS A 10 20.39 8.19 8.72
C LYS A 10 20.32 8.15 7.19
N VAL A 11 19.33 7.44 6.64
CA VAL A 11 19.18 7.34 5.19
C VAL A 11 18.71 8.67 4.63
N SER A 12 19.47 9.19 3.66
CA SER A 12 19.13 10.40 2.90
C SER A 12 19.21 10.11 1.41
N ILE A 13 18.30 10.69 0.63
CA ILE A 13 18.28 10.62 -0.83
C ILE A 13 17.82 11.95 -1.41
N GLU A 14 18.52 12.40 -2.43
CA GLU A 14 18.23 13.65 -3.13
C GLU A 14 18.02 13.37 -4.62
N PHE A 15 16.94 13.88 -5.17
CA PHE A 15 16.70 13.95 -6.59
C PHE A 15 16.90 15.39 -7.08
N PRO A 16 17.13 15.64 -8.38
CA PRO A 16 17.32 16.99 -8.87
C PRO A 16 16.26 17.97 -8.36
N GLY A 17 16.68 18.89 -7.47
CA GLY A 17 15.83 19.92 -6.87
C GLY A 17 14.97 19.50 -5.68
N VAL A 18 15.03 18.22 -5.23
CA VAL A 18 14.19 17.76 -4.10
C VAL A 18 14.95 16.78 -3.21
N LYS A 19 15.11 17.13 -1.93
CA LYS A 19 15.59 16.20 -0.89
C LYS A 19 14.42 15.33 -0.43
N ALA A 20 14.32 14.13 -0.98
CA ALA A 20 13.19 13.25 -0.76
C ALA A 20 13.24 12.49 0.57
N LEU A 21 14.46 12.22 1.09
CA LEU A 21 14.68 11.68 2.44
C LEU A 21 15.83 12.46 3.10
N SER A 22 15.73 12.68 4.40
CA SER A 22 16.72 13.40 5.21
C SER A 22 16.90 12.73 6.55
N ASP A 23 18.04 12.06 6.72
CA ASP A 23 18.48 11.41 7.96
C ASP A 23 17.38 10.50 8.56
N VAL A 24 16.81 9.62 7.74
CA VAL A 24 15.70 8.75 8.13
C VAL A 24 16.21 7.54 8.90
N ASP A 25 15.78 7.44 10.15
CA ASP A 25 15.88 6.26 10.99
C ASP A 25 14.53 5.54 11.03
N PHE A 26 14.51 4.25 10.67
CA PHE A 26 13.30 3.42 10.61
C PHE A 26 13.65 1.98 11.01
N GLU A 27 12.78 1.30 11.74
CA GLU A 27 12.96 -0.11 12.06
C GLU A 27 11.62 -0.83 12.17
N ILE A 28 11.60 -2.07 11.69
CA ILE A 28 10.49 -3.00 11.82
C ILE A 28 11.03 -4.41 12.11
N SER A 29 10.25 -5.24 12.81
CA SER A 29 10.58 -6.64 13.09
C SER A 29 9.53 -7.61 12.58
N THR A 30 9.95 -8.84 12.25
CA THR A 30 9.03 -9.91 11.81
C THR A 30 7.92 -10.14 12.84
N GLY A 31 6.74 -10.55 12.34
CA GLY A 31 5.55 -10.78 13.15
C GLY A 31 4.82 -9.50 13.60
N THR A 32 5.06 -8.36 12.94
CA THR A 32 4.36 -7.09 13.20
C THR A 32 3.78 -6.49 11.94
N ILE A 33 2.69 -5.74 12.09
CA ILE A 33 2.12 -4.88 11.04
C ILE A 33 2.40 -3.43 11.44
N HIS A 34 3.21 -2.76 10.64
CA HIS A 34 3.65 -1.38 10.89
C HIS A 34 3.16 -0.44 9.80
N ALA A 35 2.43 0.61 10.18
CA ALA A 35 1.98 1.62 9.24
C ALA A 35 3.04 2.67 8.97
N VAL A 36 3.19 3.08 7.70
CA VAL A 36 3.97 4.28 7.33
C VAL A 36 3.01 5.31 6.76
N MET A 37 2.87 6.42 7.48
CA MET A 37 1.89 7.46 7.22
C MET A 37 2.55 8.80 6.88
N GLY A 38 1.80 9.70 6.27
CA GLY A 38 2.25 11.05 5.92
C GLY A 38 1.53 11.58 4.68
N ALA A 39 1.60 12.88 4.45
CA ALA A 39 1.03 13.51 3.26
C ALA A 39 1.71 13.01 1.96
N ASN A 40 1.10 13.32 0.82
CA ASN A 40 1.74 13.07 -0.48
C ASN A 40 3.05 13.88 -0.56
N GLY A 41 4.11 13.25 -1.07
CA GLY A 41 5.44 13.85 -1.08
C GLY A 41 6.22 13.77 0.25
N ALA A 42 5.68 13.12 1.31
CA ALA A 42 6.38 13.00 2.60
C ALA A 42 7.61 12.09 2.59
N GLY A 43 7.88 11.35 1.49
CA GLY A 43 9.02 10.45 1.36
C GLY A 43 8.71 8.97 1.56
N LYS A 44 7.46 8.59 1.88
CA LYS A 44 7.04 7.20 2.17
C LYS A 44 7.48 6.20 1.09
N SER A 45 7.02 6.40 -0.14
CA SER A 45 7.34 5.49 -1.26
C SER A 45 8.83 5.52 -1.62
N THR A 46 9.53 6.64 -1.37
CA THR A 46 10.99 6.73 -1.56
C THR A 46 11.72 5.84 -0.55
N LEU A 47 11.35 5.89 0.73
CA LEU A 47 11.90 5.02 1.77
C LEU A 47 11.67 3.54 1.43
N MET A 48 10.46 3.19 0.99
CA MET A 48 10.15 1.82 0.61
C MET A 48 10.94 1.36 -0.61
N LYS A 49 11.17 2.24 -1.60
CA LYS A 49 12.01 1.93 -2.76
C LYS A 49 13.48 1.73 -2.37
N VAL A 50 13.99 2.41 -1.35
CA VAL A 50 15.32 2.14 -0.78
C VAL A 50 15.35 0.73 -0.18
N LEU A 51 14.39 0.40 0.70
CA LEU A 51 14.29 -0.92 1.34
C LEU A 51 14.06 -2.06 0.33
N ALA A 52 13.38 -1.78 -0.78
CA ALA A 52 13.16 -2.74 -1.87
C ALA A 52 14.34 -2.82 -2.87
N GLY A 53 15.41 -2.03 -2.69
CA GLY A 53 16.57 -1.98 -3.58
C GLY A 53 16.29 -1.35 -4.95
N SER A 54 15.18 -0.61 -5.08
CA SER A 54 14.82 0.09 -6.33
C SER A 54 15.46 1.46 -6.44
N ASN A 55 15.90 2.06 -5.32
CA ASN A 55 16.65 3.31 -5.27
C ASN A 55 17.98 3.05 -4.54
N PRO A 56 19.05 2.68 -5.23
CA PRO A 56 20.34 2.36 -4.61
C PRO A 56 21.18 3.60 -4.28
N ASP A 57 20.85 4.77 -4.85
CA ASP A 57 21.65 6.01 -4.72
C ASP A 57 21.21 6.80 -3.47
N TYR A 58 21.49 6.27 -2.30
CA TYR A 58 21.24 6.91 -1.00
C TYR A 58 22.52 7.00 -0.18
N THR A 59 22.55 7.91 0.80
CA THR A 59 23.54 7.95 1.88
C THR A 59 22.96 7.35 3.16
N GLY A 60 23.82 7.00 4.13
CA GLY A 60 23.37 6.27 5.32
C GLY A 60 23.43 4.75 5.12
N GLU A 61 22.74 4.02 5.96
CA GLU A 61 22.85 2.56 6.04
C GLU A 61 21.46 1.88 6.04
N VAL A 62 21.35 0.76 5.34
CA VAL A 62 20.25 -0.19 5.50
C VAL A 62 20.72 -1.33 6.39
N LEU A 63 19.91 -1.67 7.38
CA LEU A 63 20.21 -2.67 8.39
C LEU A 63 19.28 -3.88 8.22
N TYR A 64 19.86 -5.08 8.20
CA TYR A 64 19.14 -6.33 8.24
C TYR A 64 19.65 -7.15 9.42
N ASN A 65 18.78 -7.41 10.39
CA ASN A 65 19.13 -8.06 11.66
C ASN A 65 20.35 -7.41 12.35
N GLY A 66 20.34 -6.08 12.39
CA GLY A 66 21.40 -5.25 12.97
C GLY A 66 22.69 -5.11 12.14
N ASN A 67 22.82 -5.85 11.04
CA ASN A 67 23.99 -5.78 10.17
C ASN A 67 23.74 -4.85 8.97
N VAL A 68 24.74 -4.08 8.59
CA VAL A 68 24.67 -3.23 7.41
C VAL A 68 24.63 -4.10 6.16
N VAL A 69 23.67 -3.83 5.28
CA VAL A 69 23.49 -4.52 4.01
C VAL A 69 23.38 -3.55 2.85
N GLU A 70 23.90 -3.94 1.69
CA GLU A 70 23.78 -3.14 0.47
C GLU A 70 22.65 -3.67 -0.41
N LEU A 71 21.63 -2.86 -0.60
CA LEU A 71 20.49 -3.17 -1.48
C LEU A 71 20.67 -2.45 -2.83
N ARG A 72 21.59 -2.93 -3.66
CA ARG A 72 21.92 -2.31 -4.96
C ARG A 72 20.87 -2.52 -6.05
N ASN A 73 19.98 -3.48 -5.88
CA ASN A 73 18.91 -3.79 -6.82
C ASN A 73 17.80 -4.63 -6.16
N PRO A 74 16.61 -4.73 -6.77
CA PRO A 74 15.50 -5.51 -6.22
C PRO A 74 15.82 -7.00 -6.02
N ALA A 75 16.75 -7.57 -6.79
CA ALA A 75 17.13 -8.97 -6.61
C ALA A 75 17.89 -9.19 -5.30
N ALA A 76 18.71 -8.22 -4.85
CA ALA A 76 19.38 -8.26 -3.56
C ALA A 76 18.38 -8.19 -2.39
N ALA A 77 17.38 -7.30 -2.46
CA ALA A 77 16.31 -7.22 -1.47
C ALA A 77 15.49 -8.52 -1.40
N LYS A 78 15.10 -9.08 -2.56
CA LYS A 78 14.38 -10.36 -2.63
C LYS A 78 15.14 -11.52 -2.00
N LYS A 79 16.47 -11.59 -2.13
CA LYS A 79 17.30 -12.62 -1.48
C LYS A 79 17.25 -12.56 0.04
N LEU A 80 17.04 -11.38 0.61
CA LEU A 80 16.83 -11.17 2.06
C LEU A 80 15.37 -11.38 2.49
N GLY A 81 14.49 -11.75 1.55
CA GLY A 81 13.07 -11.90 1.83
C GLY A 81 12.31 -10.60 1.93
N ILE A 82 12.79 -9.51 1.33
CA ILE A 82 12.09 -8.23 1.25
C ILE A 82 11.32 -8.19 -0.07
N GLN A 83 10.00 -8.07 0.02
CA GLN A 83 9.09 -8.02 -1.13
C GLN A 83 8.26 -6.75 -1.08
N ILE A 84 7.89 -6.22 -2.25
CA ILE A 84 7.04 -5.04 -2.37
C ILE A 84 5.91 -5.30 -3.36
N VAL A 85 4.71 -4.87 -2.98
CA VAL A 85 3.52 -4.80 -3.84
C VAL A 85 3.18 -3.33 -3.99
N TYR A 86 3.31 -2.83 -5.22
CA TYR A 86 3.04 -1.44 -5.56
C TYR A 86 1.54 -1.19 -5.75
N GLN A 87 1.15 0.07 -5.64
CA GLN A 87 -0.23 0.54 -5.81
C GLN A 87 -0.82 0.19 -7.18
N GLU A 88 -0.01 0.24 -8.24
CA GLU A 88 -0.46 -0.02 -9.63
C GLU A 88 -0.49 -1.52 -9.93
N VAL A 89 -1.57 -2.17 -9.51
CA VAL A 89 -1.76 -3.63 -9.63
C VAL A 89 -1.74 -4.12 -11.08
N ASP A 90 -2.35 -3.36 -11.99
CA ASP A 90 -2.47 -3.73 -13.41
C ASP A 90 -1.13 -3.73 -14.15
N MET A 91 -0.17 -2.90 -13.73
CA MET A 91 1.17 -2.87 -14.31
C MET A 91 2.06 -4.04 -13.84
N ALA A 92 1.74 -4.61 -12.68
CA ALA A 92 2.54 -5.68 -12.07
C ALA A 92 2.12 -7.09 -12.52
N LEU A 93 0.89 -7.26 -13.04
CA LEU A 93 0.36 -8.53 -13.55
C LEU A 93 0.40 -8.58 -15.07
N ILE A 94 0.56 -9.78 -15.59
CA ILE A 94 0.47 -10.04 -17.03
C ILE A 94 -0.96 -10.51 -17.33
N PRO A 95 -1.82 -9.66 -17.93
CA PRO A 95 -3.26 -9.93 -18.05
C PRO A 95 -3.58 -11.11 -18.95
N THR A 96 -2.70 -11.42 -19.90
CA THR A 96 -2.81 -12.54 -20.86
C THR A 96 -2.29 -13.87 -20.30
N LEU A 97 -1.77 -13.90 -19.09
CA LEU A 97 -1.39 -15.12 -18.38
C LEU A 97 -2.47 -15.50 -17.36
N SER A 98 -2.53 -16.80 -17.05
CA SER A 98 -3.41 -17.31 -16.00
C SER A 98 -2.96 -16.86 -14.61
N VAL A 99 -3.85 -17.00 -13.62
CA VAL A 99 -3.54 -16.79 -12.20
C VAL A 99 -2.35 -17.65 -11.78
N ALA A 100 -2.32 -18.93 -12.18
CA ALA A 100 -1.21 -19.83 -11.86
C ALA A 100 0.13 -19.30 -12.37
N GLU A 101 0.19 -18.89 -13.62
CA GLU A 101 1.41 -18.35 -14.23
C GLU A 101 1.82 -17.04 -13.58
N ASN A 102 0.87 -16.19 -13.22
CA ASN A 102 1.16 -14.95 -12.52
C ASN A 102 1.68 -15.18 -11.10
N VAL A 103 1.10 -16.09 -10.32
CA VAL A 103 1.57 -16.44 -8.96
C VAL A 103 2.98 -17.02 -9.03
N MET A 104 3.23 -17.96 -9.96
CA MET A 104 4.49 -18.67 -10.10
C MET A 104 5.50 -17.98 -11.02
N PHE A 105 5.25 -16.73 -11.44
CA PHE A 105 6.04 -16.02 -12.45
C PHE A 105 7.52 -15.95 -12.11
N ASN A 106 7.85 -15.60 -10.87
CA ASN A 106 9.26 -15.51 -10.46
C ASN A 106 9.97 -16.88 -10.56
N ASP A 107 9.30 -17.95 -10.15
CA ASP A 107 9.86 -19.32 -10.22
C ASP A 107 10.03 -19.76 -11.67
N MET A 108 9.07 -19.41 -12.54
CA MET A 108 9.17 -19.71 -13.98
C MET A 108 10.39 -19.02 -14.60
N VAL A 109 10.61 -17.73 -14.29
CA VAL A 109 11.73 -16.96 -14.85
C VAL A 109 13.08 -17.42 -14.29
N MET A 110 13.17 -17.66 -12.97
CA MET A 110 14.44 -17.99 -12.32
C MET A 110 14.86 -19.44 -12.53
N ASN A 111 13.91 -20.37 -12.63
CA ASN A 111 14.18 -21.81 -12.71
C ASN A 111 14.14 -22.40 -14.13
N MET A 112 13.75 -21.60 -15.13
CA MET A 112 13.64 -22.04 -16.52
C MET A 112 14.97 -22.02 -17.30
N GLY A 113 16.03 -21.40 -16.78
CA GLY A 113 17.28 -21.20 -17.51
C GLY A 113 17.94 -22.47 -18.12
N HIS A 114 17.46 -23.66 -17.80
CA HIS A 114 17.98 -24.94 -18.29
C HIS A 114 16.90 -25.96 -18.68
N LYS A 115 15.60 -25.60 -18.65
CA LYS A 115 14.53 -26.55 -18.99
C LYS A 115 13.91 -26.20 -20.33
N GLN A 116 13.88 -27.17 -21.25
CA GLN A 116 13.27 -27.01 -22.58
C GLN A 116 11.74 -27.04 -22.56
N PHE A 117 11.11 -27.48 -21.47
CA PHE A 117 9.65 -27.63 -21.36
C PHE A 117 9.11 -27.11 -20.03
N ILE A 118 8.00 -26.40 -20.10
CA ILE A 118 7.25 -25.90 -18.94
C ILE A 118 6.25 -26.98 -18.50
N ASN A 119 6.30 -27.36 -17.22
CA ASN A 119 5.29 -28.25 -16.63
C ASN A 119 4.12 -27.43 -16.07
N TYR A 120 3.12 -27.13 -16.91
CA TYR A 120 1.93 -26.40 -16.49
C TYR A 120 1.10 -27.10 -15.43
N GLY A 121 1.13 -28.44 -15.36
CA GLY A 121 0.49 -29.21 -14.31
C GLY A 121 1.07 -28.89 -12.93
N LYS A 122 2.39 -28.84 -12.83
CA LYS A 122 3.11 -28.46 -11.62
C LYS A 122 2.82 -27.01 -11.24
N ILE A 123 2.93 -26.07 -12.20
CA ILE A 123 2.66 -24.64 -11.97
C ILE A 123 1.25 -24.43 -11.38
N ARG A 124 0.24 -25.10 -11.92
CA ARG A 124 -1.14 -25.00 -11.40
C ARG A 124 -1.29 -25.58 -10.00
N LYS A 125 -0.61 -26.69 -9.71
CA LYS A 125 -0.62 -27.31 -8.38
C LYS A 125 0.03 -26.38 -7.36
N ASP A 126 1.25 -25.91 -7.64
CA ASP A 126 2.02 -25.06 -6.73
C ASP A 126 1.30 -23.71 -6.49
N ALA A 127 0.72 -23.12 -7.53
CA ALA A 127 -0.10 -21.90 -7.40
C ALA A 127 -1.36 -22.11 -6.57
N LYS A 128 -2.04 -23.26 -6.73
CA LYS A 128 -3.21 -23.59 -5.92
C LYS A 128 -2.84 -23.75 -4.44
N GLU A 129 -1.72 -24.38 -4.15
CA GLU A 129 -1.21 -24.53 -2.78
C GLU A 129 -0.83 -23.16 -2.18
N ALA A 130 -0.18 -22.29 -2.97
CA ALA A 130 0.14 -20.93 -2.54
C ALA A 130 -1.10 -20.09 -2.18
N LEU A 131 -2.12 -20.11 -3.02
CA LEU A 131 -3.38 -19.40 -2.76
C LEU A 131 -4.13 -20.01 -1.57
N ALA A 132 -4.17 -21.34 -1.46
CA ALA A 132 -4.82 -22.04 -0.36
C ALA A 132 -4.16 -21.73 0.99
N ARG A 133 -2.82 -21.60 1.03
CA ARG A 133 -2.06 -21.20 2.22
C ARG A 133 -2.49 -19.84 2.75
N LEU A 134 -2.92 -18.93 1.88
CA LEU A 134 -3.42 -17.59 2.22
C LEU A 134 -4.94 -17.52 2.39
N ASN A 135 -5.62 -18.65 2.32
CA ASN A 135 -7.10 -18.73 2.30
C ASN A 135 -7.73 -17.90 1.16
N ILE A 136 -7.05 -17.80 0.01
CA ILE A 136 -7.51 -17.09 -1.18
C ILE A 136 -8.17 -18.10 -2.12
N ASN A 137 -9.45 -17.88 -2.41
CA ASN A 137 -10.24 -18.75 -3.30
C ASN A 137 -10.37 -18.11 -4.70
N ILE A 138 -9.36 -18.32 -5.54
CA ILE A 138 -9.36 -17.88 -6.95
C ILE A 138 -9.01 -19.09 -7.84
N ASP A 139 -9.77 -19.31 -8.92
CA ASP A 139 -9.45 -20.37 -9.88
C ASP A 139 -8.13 -20.05 -10.59
N VAL A 140 -7.15 -20.91 -10.40
CA VAL A 140 -5.77 -20.78 -10.94
C VAL A 140 -5.72 -20.79 -12.48
N LYS A 141 -6.78 -21.25 -13.15
CA LYS A 141 -6.87 -21.29 -14.63
C LYS A 141 -7.42 -20.00 -15.22
N ARG A 142 -8.05 -19.12 -14.44
CA ARG A 142 -8.60 -17.86 -14.93
C ARG A 142 -7.48 -16.95 -15.45
N TRP A 143 -7.81 -16.19 -16.50
CA TRP A 143 -6.93 -15.13 -17.02
C TRP A 143 -6.90 -13.94 -16.04
N CYS A 144 -5.72 -13.44 -15.71
CA CYS A 144 -5.59 -12.32 -14.77
C CYS A 144 -6.32 -11.05 -15.24
N GLY A 145 -6.41 -10.83 -16.56
CA GLY A 145 -7.17 -9.71 -17.12
C GLY A 145 -8.66 -9.71 -16.80
N THR A 146 -9.24 -10.88 -16.41
CA THR A 146 -10.67 -11.01 -16.06
C THR A 146 -10.97 -10.87 -14.57
N LEU A 147 -9.95 -10.65 -13.76
CA LEU A 147 -10.06 -10.52 -12.31
C LEU A 147 -10.50 -9.11 -11.91
N THR A 148 -11.20 -8.98 -10.77
CA THR A 148 -11.41 -7.69 -10.13
C THR A 148 -10.07 -7.14 -9.59
N LEU A 149 -10.02 -5.84 -9.28
CA LEU A 149 -8.82 -5.23 -8.69
C LEU A 149 -8.43 -5.91 -7.37
N ALA A 150 -9.40 -6.24 -6.53
CA ALA A 150 -9.19 -6.98 -5.29
C ALA A 150 -8.57 -8.36 -5.55
N GLN A 151 -9.10 -9.12 -6.50
CA GLN A 151 -8.55 -10.43 -6.87
C GLN A 151 -7.12 -10.32 -7.42
N LYS A 152 -6.84 -9.30 -8.24
CA LYS A 152 -5.51 -8.99 -8.74
C LYS A 152 -4.54 -8.68 -7.60
N GLN A 153 -4.97 -7.89 -6.60
CA GLN A 153 -4.19 -7.59 -5.40
C GLN A 153 -3.82 -8.88 -4.65
N MET A 154 -4.78 -9.78 -4.46
CA MET A 154 -4.54 -11.08 -3.81
C MET A 154 -3.54 -11.95 -4.58
N VAL A 155 -3.59 -11.95 -5.92
CA VAL A 155 -2.62 -12.65 -6.77
C VAL A 155 -1.22 -12.08 -6.61
N LEU A 156 -1.07 -10.74 -6.51
CA LEU A 156 0.22 -10.09 -6.27
C LEU A 156 0.81 -10.42 -4.90
N ILE A 157 -0.01 -10.43 -3.86
CA ILE A 157 0.41 -10.83 -2.51
C ILE A 157 0.85 -12.29 -2.54
N ALA A 158 0.07 -13.19 -3.13
CA ALA A 158 0.44 -14.60 -3.25
C ALA A 158 1.78 -14.79 -3.99
N ARG A 159 2.01 -14.05 -5.11
CA ARG A 159 3.28 -14.03 -5.83
C ARG A 159 4.43 -13.55 -4.94
N ALA A 160 4.21 -12.50 -4.14
CA ALA A 160 5.25 -11.90 -3.31
C ALA A 160 5.70 -12.87 -2.19
N VAL A 161 4.75 -13.61 -1.60
CA VAL A 161 5.04 -14.51 -0.47
C VAL A 161 5.30 -15.96 -0.89
N GLN A 162 5.27 -16.28 -2.19
CA GLN A 162 5.51 -17.63 -2.69
C GLN A 162 6.91 -18.16 -2.36
N ASN A 163 7.91 -17.31 -2.43
CA ASN A 163 9.27 -17.57 -1.99
C ASN A 163 9.48 -17.06 -0.56
N SER A 164 10.67 -17.25 0.00
CA SER A 164 10.99 -16.72 1.34
C SER A 164 10.68 -15.24 1.42
N CYS A 165 9.70 -14.87 2.25
CA CYS A 165 9.30 -13.52 2.52
C CYS A 165 9.34 -13.27 4.02
N ASN A 166 10.21 -12.36 4.47
CA ASN A 166 10.31 -11.92 5.85
C ASN A 166 9.65 -10.55 6.05
N PHE A 167 9.70 -9.72 5.01
CA PHE A 167 9.18 -8.35 5.00
C PHE A 167 8.36 -8.11 3.73
N LEU A 168 7.09 -7.80 3.90
CA LEU A 168 6.17 -7.47 2.82
C LEU A 168 5.75 -6.01 2.90
N ILE A 169 6.10 -5.24 1.89
CA ILE A 169 5.72 -3.84 1.75
C ILE A 169 4.46 -3.78 0.88
N LEU A 170 3.40 -3.14 1.40
CA LEU A 170 2.14 -2.91 0.71
C LEU A 170 1.94 -1.39 0.55
N ASP A 171 2.01 -0.91 -0.69
CA ASP A 171 1.87 0.52 -1.00
C ASP A 171 0.42 0.83 -1.39
N GLU A 172 -0.33 1.51 -0.51
CA GLU A 172 -1.75 1.86 -0.62
C GLU A 172 -2.66 0.72 -1.11
N PRO A 173 -2.60 -0.47 -0.49
CA PRO A 173 -3.22 -1.67 -1.06
C PRO A 173 -4.75 -1.66 -1.05
N THR A 174 -5.37 -0.76 -0.29
CA THR A 174 -6.83 -0.65 -0.11
C THR A 174 -7.45 0.48 -0.94
N ALA A 175 -6.63 1.32 -1.59
CA ALA A 175 -7.12 2.50 -2.30
C ALA A 175 -8.24 2.19 -3.32
N PRO A 176 -8.15 1.12 -4.14
CA PRO A 176 -9.16 0.78 -5.13
C PRO A 176 -10.23 -0.20 -4.62
N LEU A 177 -10.22 -0.57 -3.33
CA LEU A 177 -11.06 -1.64 -2.79
C LEU A 177 -12.33 -1.11 -2.12
N SER A 178 -13.41 -1.87 -2.24
CA SER A 178 -14.60 -1.72 -1.40
C SER A 178 -14.31 -2.13 0.05
N ASP A 179 -15.21 -1.80 0.98
CA ASP A 179 -15.07 -2.17 2.38
C ASP A 179 -14.99 -3.69 2.57
N THR A 180 -15.82 -4.46 1.85
CA THR A 180 -15.80 -5.93 1.92
C THR A 180 -14.47 -6.50 1.42
N GLU A 181 -13.95 -5.98 0.30
CA GLU A 181 -12.67 -6.42 -0.26
C GLU A 181 -11.49 -6.01 0.64
N THR A 182 -11.58 -4.86 1.31
CA THR A 182 -10.62 -4.42 2.33
C THR A 182 -10.57 -5.38 3.51
N GLU A 183 -11.75 -5.90 3.97
CA GLU A 183 -11.79 -6.92 5.00
C GLU A 183 -11.10 -8.23 4.59
N GLU A 184 -11.26 -8.63 3.34
CA GLU A 184 -10.58 -9.81 2.82
C GLU A 184 -9.06 -9.62 2.81
N LEU A 185 -8.58 -8.45 2.39
CA LEU A 185 -7.17 -8.10 2.45
C LEU A 185 -6.64 -8.13 3.89
N PHE A 186 -7.37 -7.55 4.83
CA PHE A 186 -6.98 -7.53 6.24
C PHE A 186 -6.88 -8.94 6.84
N ARG A 187 -7.77 -9.86 6.45
CA ARG A 187 -7.67 -11.26 6.87
C ARG A 187 -6.37 -11.92 6.35
N VAL A 188 -6.01 -11.67 5.09
CA VAL A 188 -4.77 -12.20 4.50
C VAL A 188 -3.55 -11.59 5.19
N VAL A 189 -3.53 -10.28 5.41
CA VAL A 189 -2.42 -9.57 6.07
C VAL A 189 -2.22 -10.08 7.51
N LYS A 190 -3.30 -10.23 8.29
CA LYS A 190 -3.24 -10.79 9.64
C LYS A 190 -2.75 -12.24 9.64
N HIS A 191 -3.23 -13.06 8.72
CA HIS A 191 -2.80 -14.45 8.57
C HIS A 191 -1.30 -14.53 8.29
N LEU A 192 -0.76 -13.73 7.38
CA LEU A 192 0.68 -13.67 7.08
C LEU A 192 1.52 -13.31 8.31
N ARG A 193 1.07 -12.34 9.10
CA ARG A 193 1.73 -11.96 10.36
C ARG A 193 1.70 -13.10 11.38
N GLU A 194 0.54 -13.72 11.59
CA GLU A 194 0.30 -14.65 12.70
C GLU A 194 0.85 -16.05 12.43
N THR A 195 0.74 -16.52 11.18
CA THR A 195 1.12 -17.91 10.84
C THR A 195 2.48 -18.00 10.17
N GLU A 196 2.84 -17.00 9.36
CA GLU A 196 4.09 -16.99 8.59
C GLU A 196 5.17 -16.11 9.25
N ASN A 197 4.85 -15.43 10.35
CA ASN A 197 5.73 -14.50 11.06
C ASN A 197 6.32 -13.39 10.16
N ILE A 198 5.60 -12.99 9.09
CA ILE A 198 6.03 -11.93 8.16
C ILE A 198 5.81 -10.57 8.79
N ALA A 199 6.78 -9.67 8.64
CA ALA A 199 6.59 -8.25 8.92
C ALA A 199 5.85 -7.58 7.76
N ILE A 200 4.79 -6.84 8.06
CA ILE A 200 4.05 -6.09 7.04
C ILE A 200 4.30 -4.60 7.21
N ILE A 201 4.83 -3.95 6.19
CA ILE A 201 4.89 -2.48 6.11
C ILE A 201 3.68 -2.03 5.30
N PHE A 202 2.76 -1.35 5.97
CA PHE A 202 1.47 -0.94 5.41
C PHE A 202 1.46 0.57 5.16
N ILE A 203 1.60 0.98 3.89
CA ILE A 203 1.55 2.40 3.54
C ILE A 203 0.10 2.76 3.27
N THR A 204 -0.43 3.72 4.01
CA THR A 204 -1.79 4.22 3.82
C THR A 204 -1.91 5.66 4.33
N HIS A 205 -2.88 6.38 3.79
CA HIS A 205 -3.33 7.66 4.35
C HIS A 205 -4.65 7.53 5.11
N ARG A 206 -5.23 6.31 5.19
CA ARG A 206 -6.50 6.02 5.87
C ARG A 206 -6.26 5.62 7.32
N ILE A 207 -6.42 6.56 8.24
CA ILE A 207 -6.14 6.37 9.67
C ILE A 207 -6.96 5.23 10.29
N GLN A 208 -8.20 5.06 9.86
CA GLN A 208 -9.08 3.99 10.36
C GLN A 208 -8.51 2.60 10.10
N GLU A 209 -7.84 2.41 8.96
CA GLU A 209 -7.17 1.14 8.63
C GLU A 209 -6.01 0.88 9.58
N VAL A 210 -5.21 1.92 9.86
CA VAL A 210 -4.05 1.84 10.76
C VAL A 210 -4.48 1.44 12.17
N LEU A 211 -5.48 2.12 12.73
CA LEU A 211 -6.01 1.81 14.06
C LEU A 211 -6.62 0.41 14.16
N ARG A 212 -6.99 -0.17 13.02
CA ARG A 212 -7.70 -1.45 12.95
C ARG A 212 -6.80 -2.67 12.86
N ILE A 213 -5.67 -2.56 12.15
CA ILE A 213 -4.84 -3.73 11.85
C ILE A 213 -3.37 -3.59 12.24
N CYS A 214 -2.87 -2.37 12.45
CA CYS A 214 -1.45 -2.15 12.71
C CYS A 214 -1.12 -2.24 14.20
N ASP A 215 0.09 -2.69 14.51
CA ASP A 215 0.63 -2.75 15.87
C ASP A 215 1.34 -1.44 16.25
N SER A 216 1.84 -0.71 15.24
CA SER A 216 2.57 0.56 15.40
C SER A 216 2.51 1.38 14.12
N TYR A 217 2.88 2.65 14.21
CA TYR A 217 2.94 3.53 13.04
C TYR A 217 4.13 4.47 13.10
N THR A 218 4.62 4.84 11.94
CA THR A 218 5.60 5.92 11.72
C THR A 218 4.96 7.02 10.90
N VAL A 219 5.07 8.26 11.37
CA VAL A 219 4.66 9.44 10.60
C VAL A 219 5.87 10.06 9.92
N MET A 220 5.77 10.25 8.61
CA MET A 220 6.76 10.95 7.80
C MET A 220 6.23 12.31 7.34
N ARG A 221 7.11 13.32 7.33
CA ARG A 221 6.83 14.65 6.82
C ARG A 221 8.10 15.28 6.26
N ASN A 222 8.00 15.84 5.04
CA ASN A 222 9.12 16.50 4.35
C ASN A 222 10.42 15.66 4.30
N GLY A 223 10.27 14.36 4.03
CA GLY A 223 11.39 13.41 3.93
C GLY A 223 12.01 12.98 5.27
N GLN A 224 11.39 13.28 6.39
CA GLN A 224 11.87 12.93 7.73
C GLN A 224 10.86 12.09 8.49
N VAL A 225 11.32 11.25 9.40
CA VAL A 225 10.48 10.61 10.41
C VAL A 225 10.19 11.64 11.51
N VAL A 226 8.92 11.93 11.73
CA VAL A 226 8.46 12.85 12.78
C VAL A 226 8.27 12.09 14.09
N ASP A 227 7.69 10.90 14.00
CA ASP A 227 7.39 10.08 15.17
C ASP A 227 7.19 8.61 14.78
N THR A 228 7.50 7.70 15.70
CA THR A 228 7.22 6.27 15.62
C THR A 228 6.62 5.82 16.94
N THR A 229 5.38 5.33 16.90
CA THR A 229 4.60 5.06 18.12
C THR A 229 3.86 3.74 18.01
N PRO A 230 3.83 2.89 19.06
CA PRO A 230 2.93 1.76 19.18
C PRO A 230 1.47 2.20 19.19
N ILE A 231 0.58 1.40 18.60
CA ILE A 231 -0.87 1.62 18.68
C ILE A 231 -1.38 1.00 19.96
N THR A 232 -2.11 1.79 20.72
CA THR A 232 -2.76 1.38 21.97
C THR A 232 -4.25 1.68 21.90
N PRO A 233 -5.09 1.14 22.79
CA PRO A 233 -6.52 1.48 22.85
C PRO A 233 -6.81 2.98 23.08
N GLN A 234 -5.81 3.74 23.53
CA GLN A 234 -5.91 5.18 23.76
C GLN A 234 -5.48 6.01 22.52
N THR A 235 -4.84 5.39 21.54
CA THR A 235 -4.42 6.08 20.30
C THR A 235 -5.63 6.59 19.53
N THR A 236 -5.66 7.87 19.24
CA THR A 236 -6.78 8.53 18.56
C THR A 236 -6.44 8.95 17.14
N SER A 237 -7.45 9.02 16.27
CA SER A 237 -7.28 9.57 14.92
C SER A 237 -6.77 11.01 14.94
N LYS A 238 -7.21 11.83 15.92
CA LYS A 238 -6.79 13.23 16.07
C LYS A 238 -5.28 13.32 16.31
N GLU A 239 -4.75 12.50 17.22
CA GLU A 239 -3.31 12.47 17.51
C GLU A 239 -2.48 12.17 16.26
N ILE A 240 -2.88 11.19 15.45
CA ILE A 240 -2.18 10.83 14.22
C ILE A 240 -2.24 11.98 13.21
N VAL A 241 -3.41 12.62 13.04
CA VAL A 241 -3.58 13.78 12.14
C VAL A 241 -2.68 14.93 12.56
N ASP A 242 -2.66 15.28 13.85
CA ASP A 242 -1.86 16.39 14.38
C ASP A 242 -0.36 16.15 14.11
N LYS A 243 0.13 14.91 14.29
CA LYS A 243 1.51 14.54 13.95
C LYS A 243 1.78 14.63 12.44
N MET A 244 0.83 14.21 11.58
CA MET A 244 0.97 14.28 10.12
C MET A 244 1.02 15.73 9.61
N LEU A 245 0.20 16.62 10.17
CA LEU A 245 0.09 18.03 9.77
C LEU A 245 1.14 18.91 10.46
N GLY A 246 1.60 18.54 11.65
CA GLY A 246 2.56 19.28 12.46
C GLY A 246 1.97 20.52 13.16
N ARG A 247 0.65 20.58 13.24
CA ARG A 247 -0.13 21.60 13.95
C ARG A 247 -1.49 21.02 14.33
N SER A 248 -2.18 21.60 15.30
CA SER A 248 -3.49 21.13 15.68
C SER A 248 -4.51 21.32 14.55
N PHE A 249 -5.37 20.33 14.34
CA PHE A 249 -6.35 20.33 13.25
C PHE A 249 -7.36 21.51 13.36
N GLU A 250 -7.54 22.04 14.56
CA GLU A 250 -8.47 23.14 14.83
C GLU A 250 -8.09 24.46 14.14
N GLU A 251 -6.81 24.64 13.77
CA GLU A 251 -6.31 25.87 13.11
C GLU A 251 -6.43 25.87 11.60
N ASN A 252 -6.81 24.74 10.96
CA ASN A 252 -6.64 24.60 9.51
C ASN A 252 -7.79 25.12 8.66
N PHE A 253 -9.02 25.15 9.20
CA PHE A 253 -10.21 25.56 8.45
C PHE A 253 -11.18 26.35 9.33
N PRO A 254 -10.85 27.59 9.74
CA PRO A 254 -11.82 28.42 10.43
C PRO A 254 -13.00 28.64 9.49
N LYS A 255 -14.17 28.13 9.87
CA LYS A 255 -15.40 28.43 9.16
C LYS A 255 -15.79 29.87 9.45
N GLU A 256 -15.42 30.78 8.57
CA GLU A 256 -15.92 32.14 8.62
C GLU A 256 -17.41 32.13 8.25
N THR A 257 -18.23 32.81 9.07
CA THR A 257 -19.64 33.03 8.74
C THR A 257 -19.75 34.09 7.69
N CYS A 258 -20.17 33.69 6.49
CA CYS A 258 -20.52 34.61 5.43
C CYS A 258 -22.04 34.81 5.37
N GLU A 259 -22.50 36.02 5.07
CA GLU A 259 -23.91 36.26 4.75
C GLU A 259 -24.25 35.51 3.46
N ILE A 260 -25.26 34.67 3.53
CA ILE A 260 -25.74 33.91 2.37
C ILE A 260 -26.68 34.83 1.58
N GLY A 261 -26.27 35.18 0.38
CA GLY A 261 -27.00 36.07 -0.53
C GLY A 261 -28.00 35.36 -1.42
N GLU A 262 -28.29 36.00 -2.56
CA GLU A 262 -29.21 35.49 -3.58
C GLU A 262 -28.64 34.29 -4.35
N LYS A 263 -29.51 33.51 -5.03
CA LYS A 263 -29.11 32.43 -5.93
C LYS A 263 -28.16 32.97 -7.01
N SER A 264 -26.95 32.43 -7.07
CA SER A 264 -25.89 32.84 -7.98
C SER A 264 -25.71 31.88 -9.15
N PHE A 265 -25.98 30.60 -8.91
CA PHE A 265 -25.91 29.53 -9.91
C PHE A 265 -27.15 28.66 -9.78
N VAL A 266 -27.85 28.41 -10.89
CA VAL A 266 -29.06 27.59 -10.91
C VAL A 266 -28.97 26.61 -12.05
N ILE A 267 -29.28 25.38 -11.77
CA ILE A 267 -29.54 24.32 -12.76
C ILE A 267 -30.99 23.92 -12.60
N GLU A 268 -31.71 23.85 -13.71
CA GLU A 268 -33.10 23.38 -13.75
C GLU A 268 -33.25 22.30 -14.81
N HIS A 269 -33.80 21.17 -14.41
CA HIS A 269 -34.15 20.04 -15.29
C HIS A 269 -33.00 19.55 -16.18
N LEU A 270 -31.75 19.53 -15.64
CA LEU A 270 -30.61 19.07 -16.39
C LEU A 270 -30.68 17.54 -16.60
N SER A 271 -30.66 17.15 -17.88
CA SER A 271 -30.54 15.75 -18.29
C SER A 271 -29.46 15.62 -19.34
N GLU A 272 -28.70 14.53 -19.28
CA GLU A 272 -27.65 14.19 -20.24
C GLU A 272 -28.18 13.24 -21.32
N ARG A 273 -27.60 13.29 -22.53
CA ARG A 273 -28.04 12.48 -23.69
C ARG A 273 -27.94 10.99 -23.48
N GLU A 274 -26.96 10.51 -22.73
CA GLU A 274 -26.76 9.08 -22.39
C GLU A 274 -27.59 8.63 -21.19
N ASN A 275 -28.42 9.52 -20.64
CA ASN A 275 -29.37 9.23 -19.57
C ASN A 275 -28.72 8.83 -18.23
N ARG A 276 -27.45 9.19 -18.02
CA ARG A 276 -26.72 8.99 -16.74
C ARG A 276 -27.15 10.05 -15.70
N VAL A 277 -27.45 11.27 -16.18
CA VAL A 277 -28.02 12.35 -15.37
C VAL A 277 -29.43 12.61 -15.86
N LYS A 278 -30.40 12.57 -14.93
CA LYS A 278 -31.83 12.67 -15.26
C LYS A 278 -32.49 13.71 -14.36
N ASP A 279 -33.02 14.77 -14.99
CA ASP A 279 -33.90 15.77 -14.36
C ASP A 279 -33.33 16.35 -13.04
N VAL A 280 -32.04 16.71 -13.04
CA VAL A 280 -31.37 17.27 -11.87
C VAL A 280 -31.62 18.77 -11.81
N SER A 281 -32.13 19.24 -10.67
CA SER A 281 -32.29 20.67 -10.38
C SER A 281 -31.56 21.00 -9.08
N MET A 282 -30.74 22.05 -9.09
CA MET A 282 -30.02 22.54 -7.91
C MET A 282 -29.67 24.00 -8.05
N TYR A 283 -29.34 24.65 -6.95
CA TYR A 283 -28.85 26.04 -6.96
C TYR A 283 -27.77 26.23 -5.90
N VAL A 284 -26.93 27.24 -6.10
CA VAL A 284 -25.95 27.74 -5.15
C VAL A 284 -26.15 29.22 -4.94
N ARG A 285 -26.10 29.70 -3.70
CA ARG A 285 -26.21 31.10 -3.33
C ARG A 285 -24.84 31.78 -3.20
N LYS A 286 -24.78 33.07 -3.28
CA LYS A 286 -23.55 33.83 -2.98
C LYS A 286 -23.13 33.56 -1.52
N GLY A 287 -21.85 33.31 -1.29
CA GLY A 287 -21.31 32.99 0.04
C GLY A 287 -21.62 31.57 0.57
N GLU A 288 -22.30 30.71 -0.22
CA GLU A 288 -22.64 29.35 0.14
C GLU A 288 -21.64 28.35 -0.46
N ILE A 289 -21.26 27.35 0.31
CA ILE A 289 -20.51 26.17 -0.16
C ILE A 289 -21.47 25.00 -0.19
N VAL A 290 -21.73 24.47 -1.37
CA VAL A 290 -22.59 23.29 -1.57
C VAL A 290 -21.72 22.09 -1.90
N GLY A 291 -21.86 21.00 -1.14
CA GLY A 291 -21.21 19.72 -1.39
C GLY A 291 -22.11 18.80 -2.24
N LEU A 292 -21.56 18.21 -3.30
CA LEU A 292 -22.18 17.13 -4.03
C LEU A 292 -21.60 15.81 -3.53
N ALA A 293 -22.45 14.89 -3.06
CA ALA A 293 -22.04 13.57 -2.57
C ALA A 293 -22.85 12.49 -3.29
N GLY A 294 -22.19 11.38 -3.60
CA GLY A 294 -22.81 10.23 -4.22
C GLY A 294 -21.94 8.99 -4.08
N LEU A 295 -22.54 7.82 -4.13
CA LEU A 295 -21.80 6.58 -4.24
C LEU A 295 -21.31 6.41 -5.68
N VAL A 296 -20.12 5.82 -5.82
CA VAL A 296 -19.62 5.39 -7.13
C VAL A 296 -20.50 4.22 -7.57
N GLY A 297 -21.23 4.40 -8.66
CA GLY A 297 -22.16 3.42 -9.22
C GLY A 297 -21.51 2.51 -10.23
#